data_44d69e3685e111ba0e8ff5c07e2a7ef7
#
_entry.id   44d69e3685e111ba0e8ff5c07e2a7ef7
#
_cell.length_a   1.000
_cell.length_b   1.000
_cell.length_c   1.000
_cell.angle_alpha   90.00
_cell.angle_beta   90.00
_cell.angle_gamma   90.00
#
_symmetry.space_group_name_H-M   'P 1'
#
loop_
_entity.id
_entity.type
_entity.pdbx_description
1 polymer ?
#
loop_
_entity_poly.entity_id
_entity_poly.type
_entity_poly.pdbx_seq_one_letter_code
_entity_poly.pdbx_strand_id
1 'polypeptide(L)'
;MTSLQGRDDVLTLLVHLGYLAYDDDSGEVYIPNEEVRQEFIRAVKNGKRKELVKAVQLSDRMLEATLSMDCETVAEILEETHDANVSPKFYNNEQALRSVVIMAYLSCIDHYIRFEELASGKGYSDILFLPNADSSKPALLIELKWDKSAQGAI
;
A
#
# COMPACT_ATOMS: atom_id res chain seq x y z
N MET A 1 30.44 4.38 10.54
CA MET A 1 29.36 4.79 9.64
C MET A 1 28.30 3.71 9.70
N THR A 2 27.20 3.95 10.41
CA THR A 2 26.06 3.03 10.47
C THR A 2 25.38 3.08 9.12
N SER A 3 25.35 1.95 8.40
CA SER A 3 24.66 1.88 7.11
C SER A 3 23.15 1.96 7.37
N LEU A 4 22.47 2.88 6.69
CA LEU A 4 21.00 2.96 6.67
C LEU A 4 20.47 1.71 5.96
N GLN A 5 20.12 0.68 6.72
CA GLN A 5 19.70 -0.61 6.15
C GLN A 5 18.22 -0.92 6.36
N GLY A 6 17.52 -0.15 7.21
CA GLY A 6 16.13 -0.36 7.54
C GLY A 6 15.26 0.88 7.38
N ARG A 7 13.95 0.65 7.30
CA ARG A 7 12.93 1.71 7.31
C ARG A 7 13.07 2.61 8.55
N ASP A 8 13.31 2.02 9.71
CA ASP A 8 13.39 2.73 10.98
C ASP A 8 14.63 3.62 11.06
N ASP A 9 15.74 3.20 10.47
CA ASP A 9 16.95 4.02 10.37
C ASP A 9 16.72 5.27 9.54
N VAL A 10 15.99 5.13 8.41
CA VAL A 10 15.63 6.25 7.53
C VAL A 10 14.67 7.19 8.24
N LEU A 11 13.62 6.69 8.91
CA LEU A 11 12.67 7.50 9.64
C LEU A 11 13.36 8.26 10.79
N THR A 12 14.21 7.58 11.55
CA THR A 12 15.01 8.18 12.63
C THR A 12 15.89 9.30 12.10
N LEU A 13 16.58 9.07 10.97
CA LEU A 13 17.40 10.11 10.33
C LEU A 13 16.54 11.33 9.93
N LEU A 14 15.37 11.11 9.33
CA LEU A 14 14.47 12.19 8.92
C LEU A 14 13.94 13.00 10.11
N VAL A 15 13.70 12.36 11.26
CA VAL A 15 13.36 13.05 12.51
C VAL A 15 14.53 13.90 13.00
N HIS A 16 15.75 13.35 13.04
CA HIS A 16 16.95 14.09 13.44
C HIS A 16 17.27 15.29 12.53
N LEU A 17 16.96 15.17 11.25
CA LEU A 17 17.15 16.26 10.28
C LEU A 17 16.00 17.28 10.29
N GLY A 18 14.94 17.07 11.08
CA GLY A 18 13.79 17.97 11.18
C GLY A 18 12.79 17.89 10.02
N TYR A 19 12.91 16.86 9.17
CA TYR A 19 11.93 16.59 8.11
C TYR A 19 10.67 15.90 8.62
N LEU A 20 10.81 15.14 9.71
CA LEU A 20 9.68 14.51 10.41
C LEU A 20 9.73 14.92 11.88
N ALA A 21 8.58 14.91 12.54
CA ALA A 21 8.45 14.97 13.99
C ALA A 21 7.99 13.61 14.50
N TYR A 22 8.28 13.31 15.75
CA TYR A 22 7.85 12.09 16.44
C TYR A 22 6.88 12.46 17.56
N ASP A 23 5.81 11.71 17.66
CA ASP A 23 4.83 11.84 18.73
C ASP A 23 5.06 10.69 19.71
N ASP A 24 5.52 11.03 20.93
CA ASP A 24 5.82 10.06 21.99
C ASP A 24 4.56 9.34 22.52
N ASP A 25 3.38 9.97 22.43
CA ASP A 25 2.14 9.41 22.94
C ASP A 25 1.55 8.36 21.99
N SER A 26 1.58 8.61 20.69
CA SER A 26 1.09 7.70 19.66
C SER A 26 2.15 6.75 19.12
N GLY A 27 3.43 7.07 19.28
CA GLY A 27 4.54 6.34 18.67
C GLY A 27 4.67 6.56 17.16
N GLU A 28 4.06 7.61 16.62
CA GLU A 28 4.02 7.89 15.19
C GLU A 28 4.97 9.01 14.78
N VAL A 29 5.42 8.93 13.52
CA VAL A 29 6.13 10.02 12.87
C VAL A 29 5.19 10.78 11.94
N TYR A 30 5.29 12.11 11.94
CA TYR A 30 4.45 12.97 11.11
C TYR A 30 5.24 14.14 10.50
N ILE A 31 4.67 14.79 9.50
CA ILE A 31 5.25 15.98 8.86
C ILE A 31 4.92 17.21 9.73
N PRO A 32 5.92 17.91 10.30
CA PRO A 32 5.70 18.89 11.37
C PRO A 32 5.03 20.19 10.92
N ASN A 33 5.14 20.53 9.64
CA ASN A 33 4.60 21.80 9.14
C ASN A 33 4.36 21.77 7.63
N GLU A 34 3.63 22.78 7.13
CA GLU A 34 3.24 22.87 5.71
C GLU A 34 4.44 23.13 4.79
N GLU A 35 5.48 23.82 5.25
CA GLU A 35 6.68 24.08 4.43
C GLU A 35 7.39 22.77 4.10
N VAL A 36 7.64 21.93 5.09
CA VAL A 36 8.23 20.60 4.89
C VAL A 36 7.32 19.73 4.03
N ARG A 37 6.01 19.80 4.24
CA ARG A 37 5.03 19.09 3.41
C ARG A 37 5.13 19.50 1.93
N GLN A 38 5.23 20.79 1.65
CA GLN A 38 5.40 21.30 0.29
C GLN A 38 6.72 20.86 -0.33
N GLU A 39 7.81 20.77 0.44
CA GLU A 39 9.09 20.25 -0.04
C GLU A 39 9.01 18.76 -0.38
N PHE A 40 8.33 17.94 0.43
CA PHE A 40 8.06 16.55 0.07
C PHE A 40 7.24 16.44 -1.21
N ILE A 41 6.17 17.24 -1.36
CA ILE A 41 5.37 17.29 -2.57
C ILE A 41 6.21 17.69 -3.78
N ARG A 42 7.08 18.70 -3.65
CA ARG A 42 8.00 19.11 -4.72
C ARG A 42 9.01 18.03 -5.05
N ALA A 43 9.60 17.38 -4.04
CA ALA A 43 10.55 16.28 -4.24
C ALA A 43 9.91 15.10 -4.99
N VAL A 44 8.66 14.77 -4.66
CA VAL A 44 7.89 13.72 -5.35
C VAL A 44 7.54 14.16 -6.78
N LYS A 45 7.11 15.42 -7.00
CA LYS A 45 6.73 15.93 -8.32
C LYS A 45 7.92 16.15 -9.24
N ASN A 46 9.05 16.64 -8.71
CA ASN A 46 10.26 16.97 -9.49
C ASN A 46 11.24 15.79 -9.61
N GLY A 47 11.08 14.79 -8.77
CA GLY A 47 11.84 13.55 -8.90
C GLY A 47 11.55 12.90 -10.25
N LYS A 48 12.57 12.34 -10.92
CA LYS A 48 12.47 11.55 -12.16
C LYS A 48 11.61 10.27 -12.00
N ARG A 49 10.58 10.32 -11.15
CA ARG A 49 9.76 9.17 -10.75
C ARG A 49 8.41 9.22 -11.43
N LYS A 50 8.42 9.21 -12.76
CA LYS A 50 7.22 8.90 -13.54
C LYS A 50 6.56 7.61 -13.07
N GLU A 51 7.36 6.66 -12.62
CA GLU A 51 6.94 5.37 -12.09
C GLU A 51 6.13 5.50 -10.79
N LEU A 52 6.56 6.37 -9.85
CA LEU A 52 5.81 6.57 -8.61
C LEU A 52 4.47 7.27 -8.86
N VAL A 53 4.46 8.31 -9.70
CA VAL A 53 3.21 8.99 -10.09
C VAL A 53 2.26 8.02 -10.78
N LYS A 54 2.80 7.19 -11.67
CA LYS A 54 2.03 6.14 -12.34
C LYS A 54 1.48 5.12 -11.34
N ALA A 55 2.28 4.66 -10.38
CA ALA A 55 1.84 3.72 -9.36
C ALA A 55 0.69 4.28 -8.50
N VAL A 56 0.77 5.55 -8.10
CA VAL A 56 -0.33 6.22 -7.36
C VAL A 56 -1.59 6.31 -8.22
N GLN A 57 -1.47 6.72 -9.49
CA GLN A 57 -2.62 6.80 -10.41
C GLN A 57 -3.26 5.44 -10.68
N LEU A 58 -2.45 4.39 -10.83
CA LEU A 58 -2.95 3.02 -10.98
C LEU A 58 -3.67 2.56 -9.71
N SER A 59 -3.16 2.92 -8.56
CA SER A 59 -3.77 2.57 -7.27
C SER A 59 -5.12 3.29 -7.04
N ASP A 60 -5.25 4.55 -7.46
CA ASP A 60 -6.53 5.25 -7.43
C ASP A 60 -7.56 4.55 -8.34
N ARG A 61 -7.16 4.21 -9.57
CA ARG A 61 -8.00 3.44 -10.49
C ARG A 61 -8.36 2.06 -9.94
N MET A 62 -7.43 1.41 -9.25
CA MET A 62 -7.66 0.11 -8.61
C MET A 62 -8.79 0.18 -7.60
N LEU A 63 -8.76 1.19 -6.73
CA LEU A 63 -9.81 1.39 -5.73
C LEU A 63 -11.17 1.70 -6.39
N GLU A 64 -11.21 2.56 -7.39
CA GLU A 64 -12.43 2.88 -8.15
C GLU A 64 -13.02 1.65 -8.84
N ALA A 65 -12.18 0.87 -9.53
CA ALA A 65 -12.60 -0.37 -10.20
C ALA A 65 -13.16 -1.39 -9.20
N THR A 66 -12.50 -1.53 -8.05
CA THR A 66 -12.96 -2.44 -6.98
C THR A 66 -14.34 -2.02 -6.46
N LEU A 67 -14.53 -0.74 -6.16
CA LEU A 67 -15.80 -0.22 -5.64
C LEU A 67 -16.94 -0.28 -6.66
N SER A 68 -16.61 -0.22 -7.95
CA SER A 68 -17.57 -0.37 -9.05
C SER A 68 -17.77 -1.83 -9.50
N MET A 69 -17.06 -2.78 -8.89
CA MET A 69 -17.07 -4.22 -9.26
C MET A 69 -16.60 -4.50 -10.69
N ASP A 70 -15.71 -3.67 -11.21
CA ASP A 70 -15.07 -3.84 -12.52
C ASP A 70 -13.87 -4.80 -12.41
N CYS A 71 -14.17 -6.09 -12.47
CA CYS A 71 -13.20 -7.17 -12.34
C CYS A 71 -12.14 -7.16 -13.45
N GLU A 72 -12.47 -6.69 -14.64
CA GLU A 72 -11.56 -6.65 -15.78
C GLU A 72 -10.46 -5.62 -15.56
N THR A 73 -10.84 -4.39 -15.19
CA THR A 73 -9.87 -3.34 -14.83
C THR A 73 -9.04 -3.72 -13.60
N VAL A 74 -9.61 -4.38 -12.59
CA VAL A 74 -8.87 -4.88 -11.42
C VAL A 74 -7.79 -5.87 -11.85
N ALA A 75 -8.12 -6.83 -12.73
CA ALA A 75 -7.17 -7.82 -13.23
C ALA A 75 -6.04 -7.18 -14.06
N GLU A 76 -6.36 -6.25 -14.95
CA GLU A 76 -5.37 -5.52 -15.75
C GLU A 76 -4.38 -4.73 -14.88
N ILE A 77 -4.86 -4.04 -13.84
CA ILE A 77 -4.00 -3.26 -12.95
C ILE A 77 -3.12 -4.18 -12.09
N LEU A 78 -3.62 -5.32 -11.65
CA LEU A 78 -2.81 -6.31 -10.92
C LEU A 78 -1.71 -6.86 -11.80
N GLU A 79 -2.00 -7.19 -13.06
CA GLU A 79 -1.02 -7.67 -14.03
C GLU A 79 0.06 -6.60 -14.30
N GLU A 80 -0.34 -5.35 -14.57
CA GLU A 80 0.60 -4.24 -14.78
C GLU A 80 1.48 -3.97 -13.55
N THR A 81 0.89 -4.01 -12.34
CA THR A 81 1.62 -3.81 -11.09
C THR A 81 2.61 -4.94 -10.83
N HIS A 82 2.21 -6.16 -11.15
CA HIS A 82 3.03 -7.34 -11.04
C HIS A 82 4.25 -7.28 -11.98
N ASP A 83 4.04 -7.01 -13.26
CA ASP A 83 5.11 -6.94 -14.26
C ASP A 83 6.13 -5.84 -13.97
N ALA A 84 5.68 -4.72 -13.37
CA ALA A 84 6.55 -3.62 -13.00
C ALA A 84 7.43 -3.91 -11.78
N ASN A 85 7.01 -4.82 -10.87
CA ASN A 85 7.60 -4.93 -9.53
C ASN A 85 8.18 -6.29 -9.19
N VAL A 86 7.87 -7.33 -9.96
CA VAL A 86 8.29 -8.70 -9.65
C VAL A 86 9.34 -9.19 -10.65
N SER A 87 10.51 -9.55 -10.12
CA SER A 87 11.52 -10.24 -10.95
C SER A 87 11.02 -11.63 -11.35
N PRO A 88 11.22 -12.07 -12.60
CA PRO A 88 10.80 -13.41 -13.07
C PRO A 88 11.30 -14.58 -12.22
N LYS A 89 12.34 -14.37 -11.39
CA LYS A 89 12.90 -15.39 -10.51
C LYS A 89 12.15 -15.57 -9.19
N PHE A 90 11.27 -14.64 -8.80
CA PHE A 90 10.53 -14.68 -7.52
C PHE A 90 9.03 -14.92 -7.71
N TYR A 91 8.64 -15.48 -8.81
CA TYR A 91 7.33 -15.40 -9.41
C TYR A 91 6.23 -16.27 -8.77
N ASN A 92 6.53 -17.17 -7.86
CA ASN A 92 5.60 -18.28 -7.62
C ASN A 92 5.29 -18.55 -6.15
N ASN A 93 4.81 -17.55 -5.41
CA ASN A 93 4.22 -17.82 -4.10
C ASN A 93 3.15 -16.79 -3.73
N GLU A 94 2.29 -17.15 -2.79
CA GLU A 94 1.23 -16.34 -2.24
C GLU A 94 1.75 -15.02 -1.64
N GLN A 95 2.96 -15.02 -1.10
CA GLN A 95 3.59 -13.82 -0.53
C GLN A 95 3.95 -12.77 -1.59
N ALA A 96 4.41 -13.21 -2.77
CA ALA A 96 4.66 -12.31 -3.89
C ALA A 96 3.34 -11.69 -4.39
N LEU A 97 2.28 -12.51 -4.51
CA LEU A 97 0.95 -12.03 -4.86
C LEU A 97 0.42 -11.01 -3.83
N ARG A 98 0.58 -11.29 -2.53
CA ARG A 98 0.21 -10.36 -1.46
C ARG A 98 0.90 -9.01 -1.61
N SER A 99 2.21 -9.01 -1.88
CA SER A 99 2.98 -7.78 -2.08
C SER A 99 2.47 -6.98 -3.29
N VAL A 100 2.16 -7.63 -4.40
CA VAL A 100 1.58 -7.00 -5.59
C VAL A 100 0.23 -6.36 -5.27
N VAL A 101 -0.64 -7.07 -4.57
CA VAL A 101 -1.96 -6.55 -4.17
C VAL A 101 -1.81 -5.35 -3.26
N ILE A 102 -0.93 -5.40 -2.25
CA ILE A 102 -0.67 -4.26 -1.36
C ILE A 102 -0.19 -3.04 -2.14
N MET A 103 0.68 -3.22 -3.14
CA MET A 103 1.15 -2.13 -3.99
C MET A 103 0.04 -1.58 -4.90
N ALA A 104 -0.80 -2.44 -5.46
CA ALA A 104 -1.93 -2.03 -6.28
C ALA A 104 -2.97 -1.21 -5.50
N TYR A 105 -3.07 -1.41 -4.18
CA TYR A 105 -3.97 -0.65 -3.29
C TYR A 105 -3.24 0.43 -2.47
N LEU A 106 -2.13 0.97 -2.95
CA LEU A 106 -1.31 1.95 -2.23
C LEU A 106 -2.10 3.18 -1.77
N SER A 107 -3.00 3.72 -2.61
CA SER A 107 -3.82 4.91 -2.29
C SER A 107 -4.91 4.62 -1.24
N CYS A 108 -5.17 3.35 -0.92
CA CYS A 108 -6.11 3.01 0.14
C CYS A 108 -5.69 3.56 1.51
N ILE A 109 -4.41 3.87 1.71
CA ILE A 109 -3.90 4.46 2.96
C ILE A 109 -4.58 5.79 3.31
N ASP A 110 -5.07 6.53 2.33
CA ASP A 110 -5.78 7.80 2.53
C ASP A 110 -7.21 7.61 3.05
N HIS A 111 -7.78 6.42 2.86
CA HIS A 111 -9.20 6.15 3.13
C HIS A 111 -9.45 4.98 4.07
N TYR A 112 -8.43 4.14 4.31
CA TYR A 112 -8.57 2.87 5.01
C TYR A 112 -7.41 2.61 5.96
N ILE A 113 -7.71 1.90 7.05
CA ILE A 113 -6.73 1.22 7.89
C ILE A 113 -6.58 -0.20 7.36
N ARG A 114 -5.34 -0.60 7.06
CA ARG A 114 -5.03 -1.94 6.54
C ARG A 114 -4.63 -2.87 7.69
N PHE A 115 -5.19 -4.06 7.67
CA PHE A 115 -4.79 -5.19 8.50
C PHE A 115 -4.37 -6.36 7.62
N GLU A 116 -3.32 -7.05 8.01
CA GLU A 116 -2.82 -8.25 7.36
C GLU A 116 -2.90 -9.42 8.34
N GLU A 117 -3.24 -10.61 7.84
CA GLU A 117 -3.33 -11.85 8.63
C GLU A 117 -4.24 -11.72 9.87
N LEU A 118 -5.37 -11.04 9.72
CA LEU A 118 -6.32 -10.89 10.81
C LEU A 118 -7.06 -12.21 11.06
N ALA A 119 -7.05 -12.67 12.32
CA ALA A 119 -7.81 -13.86 12.71
C ALA A 119 -9.31 -13.64 12.52
N SER A 120 -9.93 -14.41 11.65
CA SER A 120 -11.36 -14.35 11.34
C SER A 120 -12.01 -15.72 11.54
N GLY A 121 -12.64 -15.94 12.69
CA GLY A 121 -13.35 -17.18 12.99
C GLY A 121 -12.46 -18.42 12.94
N LYS A 122 -12.57 -19.26 11.90
CA LYS A 122 -11.79 -20.51 11.74
C LYS A 122 -10.53 -20.37 10.92
N GLY A 123 -10.15 -19.15 10.49
CA GLY A 123 -9.00 -18.89 9.64
C GLY A 123 -8.44 -17.49 9.82
N TYR A 124 -7.62 -17.08 8.87
CA TYR A 124 -7.06 -15.75 8.79
C TYR A 124 -7.50 -15.13 7.47
N SER A 125 -7.89 -13.85 7.51
CA SER A 125 -8.04 -13.06 6.29
C SER A 125 -6.66 -12.60 5.82
N ASP A 126 -6.42 -12.63 4.52
CA ASP A 126 -5.12 -12.22 3.99
C ASP A 126 -4.90 -10.72 4.10
N ILE A 127 -5.87 -9.93 3.65
CA ILE A 127 -5.81 -8.46 3.74
C ILE A 127 -7.21 -7.92 4.03
N LEU A 128 -7.33 -7.05 5.02
CA LEU A 128 -8.55 -6.34 5.35
C LEU A 128 -8.29 -4.83 5.33
N PHE A 129 -9.10 -4.09 4.57
CA PHE A 129 -9.15 -2.65 4.58
C PHE A 129 -10.42 -2.18 5.29
N LEU A 130 -10.28 -1.59 6.46
CA LEU A 130 -11.37 -0.95 7.19
C LEU A 130 -11.40 0.53 6.88
N PRO A 131 -12.57 1.10 6.48
CA PRO A 131 -12.65 2.51 6.18
C PRO A 131 -12.34 3.36 7.43
N ASN A 132 -11.69 4.49 7.22
CA ASN A 132 -11.50 5.50 8.26
C ASN A 132 -12.85 6.00 8.77
N ALA A 133 -12.91 6.51 10.01
CA ALA A 133 -14.15 6.88 10.70
C ALA A 133 -15.03 7.87 9.90
N ASP A 134 -14.41 8.73 9.09
CA ASP A 134 -15.10 9.74 8.28
C ASP A 134 -15.42 9.25 6.85
N SER A 135 -15.09 8.00 6.52
CA SER A 135 -15.28 7.43 5.19
C SER A 135 -16.61 6.70 5.09
N SER A 136 -17.40 6.99 4.05
CA SER A 136 -18.61 6.24 3.69
C SER A 136 -18.35 5.02 2.81
N LYS A 137 -17.07 4.70 2.54
CA LYS A 137 -16.67 3.57 1.70
C LYS A 137 -16.89 2.24 2.44
N PRO A 138 -17.21 1.14 1.73
CA PRO A 138 -17.33 -0.18 2.34
C PRO A 138 -15.98 -0.71 2.80
N ALA A 139 -15.97 -1.61 3.78
CA ALA A 139 -14.79 -2.42 4.09
C ALA A 139 -14.47 -3.36 2.94
N LEU A 140 -13.18 -3.59 2.67
CA LEU A 140 -12.72 -4.51 1.63
C LEU A 140 -11.98 -5.67 2.29
N LEU A 141 -12.48 -6.88 2.07
CA LEU A 141 -11.81 -8.12 2.47
C LEU A 141 -11.24 -8.79 1.22
N ILE A 142 -9.94 -9.01 1.21
CA ILE A 142 -9.24 -9.65 0.10
C ILE A 142 -8.68 -10.99 0.58
N GLU A 143 -9.09 -12.05 -0.10
CA GLU A 143 -8.59 -13.41 0.07
C GLU A 143 -7.72 -13.76 -1.14
N LEU A 144 -6.52 -14.26 -0.88
CA LEU A 144 -5.56 -14.64 -1.91
C LEU A 144 -5.57 -16.15 -2.10
N LYS A 145 -5.58 -16.60 -3.35
CA LYS A 145 -5.44 -18.01 -3.70
C LYS A 145 -4.47 -18.14 -4.84
N TRP A 146 -3.35 -18.74 -4.56
CA TRP A 146 -2.35 -19.05 -5.57
C TRP A 146 -2.70 -20.37 -6.25
N ASP A 147 -2.69 -20.36 -7.58
CA ASP A 147 -2.90 -21.56 -8.44
C ASP A 147 -4.20 -22.34 -8.12
N LYS A 148 -5.24 -21.62 -7.65
CA LYS A 148 -6.56 -22.18 -7.34
C LYS A 148 -7.65 -21.28 -7.93
N SER A 149 -8.81 -21.87 -8.21
CA SER A 149 -9.95 -21.09 -8.66
C SER A 149 -10.54 -20.24 -7.52
N ALA A 150 -11.12 -19.08 -7.85
CA ALA A 150 -11.78 -18.18 -6.91
C ALA A 150 -12.94 -18.88 -6.13
N GLN A 151 -13.53 -19.93 -6.70
CA GLN A 151 -14.62 -20.71 -6.09
C GLN A 151 -14.21 -21.52 -4.85
N GLY A 152 -12.92 -21.68 -4.59
CA GLY A 152 -12.39 -22.37 -3.41
C GLY A 152 -11.99 -21.41 -2.27
N ALA A 153 -12.31 -20.13 -2.37
CA ALA A 153 -11.87 -19.09 -1.42
C ALA A 153 -12.92 -18.75 -0.34
N ILE A 154 -14.10 -19.35 -0.37
CA ILE A 154 -15.21 -19.09 0.58
C ILE A 154 -15.41 -20.30 1.48
#